data_9a56f8eb6f22ebc56d545b238329e336
#
_entry.id   9a56f8eb6f22ebc56d545b238329e336
#
_cell.length_a   1.000
_cell.length_b   1.000
_cell.length_c   1.000
_cell.angle_alpha   90.00
_cell.angle_beta   90.00
_cell.angle_gamma   90.00
#
_symmetry.space_group_name_H-M   'P 1'
#
loop_
_entity.id
_entity.type
_entity.pdbx_description
1 polymer ?
#
loop_
_entity_poly.entity_id
_entity_poly.type
_entity_poly.pdbx_seq_one_letter_code
_entity_poly.pdbx_strand_id
1 'polypeptide(L)'
;MRYAPRLVPAGSAPSDALVEPLIQNPPKSPLGEHELIPEVAWMVERDGVFVHVPASEGADREAMRGYALVTMLDEQLSNEAFDDLPGINIATNGVHAAELLLDHDHLTALHEILSAKVYLAGVPRRGRLLVGGVRAGVEGMRTFVARVRREHDDAPVSERISSVTLLVCDGAPTAVVGELQLQALAMAAAER
;
A
#
# COMPACT_ATOMS: atom_id res chain seq x y z
N MET A 1 -10.23 19.46 -14.30
CA MET A 1 -9.32 18.36 -14.66
C MET A 1 -9.20 17.52 -13.42
N ARG A 2 -9.48 16.21 -13.46
CA ARG A 2 -9.41 15.34 -12.28
C ARG A 2 -8.13 14.52 -12.38
N TYR A 3 -7.37 14.49 -11.29
CA TYR A 3 -6.17 13.66 -11.17
C TYR A 3 -6.45 12.53 -10.17
N ALA A 4 -5.84 11.37 -10.41
CA ALA A 4 -5.87 10.25 -9.48
C ALA A 4 -4.49 9.58 -9.45
N PRO A 5 -3.94 9.27 -8.27
CA PRO A 5 -2.80 8.38 -8.17
C PRO A 5 -3.28 6.96 -8.44
N ARG A 6 -2.40 6.12 -8.96
CA ARG A 6 -2.64 4.70 -9.11
C ARG A 6 -1.42 3.91 -8.70
N LEU A 7 -1.60 2.98 -7.79
CA LEU A 7 -0.56 2.02 -7.48
C LEU A 7 -0.43 1.01 -8.63
N VAL A 8 0.79 0.85 -9.12
CA VAL A 8 1.14 -0.06 -10.21
C VAL A 8 2.31 -0.94 -9.79
N PRO A 9 2.44 -2.15 -10.35
CA PRO A 9 3.63 -2.96 -10.14
C PRO A 9 4.89 -2.19 -10.54
N ALA A 10 6.00 -2.40 -9.83
CA ALA A 10 7.27 -1.77 -10.13
C ALA A 10 7.67 -1.98 -11.60
N GLY A 11 8.06 -0.91 -12.28
CA GLY A 11 8.48 -0.91 -13.67
C GLY A 11 7.39 -1.25 -14.69
N SER A 12 6.11 -1.30 -14.31
CA SER A 12 5.01 -1.63 -15.23
C SER A 12 4.36 -0.42 -15.90
N ALA A 13 4.63 0.80 -15.41
CA ALA A 13 4.11 2.01 -16.00
C ALA A 13 4.78 2.28 -17.37
N PRO A 14 4.07 2.95 -18.33
CA PRO A 14 4.69 3.40 -19.56
C PRO A 14 5.94 4.25 -19.30
N SER A 15 6.96 4.16 -20.15
CA SER A 15 8.25 4.86 -19.97
C SER A 15 8.15 6.38 -19.98
N ASP A 16 7.09 6.93 -20.53
CA ASP A 16 6.78 8.36 -20.59
C ASP A 16 5.80 8.82 -19.51
N ALA A 17 5.30 7.90 -18.69
CA ALA A 17 4.37 8.22 -17.59
C ALA A 17 5.07 8.94 -16.44
N LEU A 18 4.36 9.84 -15.78
CA LEU A 18 4.78 10.42 -14.50
C LEU A 18 4.62 9.39 -13.40
N VAL A 19 5.76 8.91 -12.88
CA VAL A 19 5.83 7.88 -11.83
C VAL A 19 6.64 8.40 -10.66
N GLU A 20 6.21 8.07 -9.46
CA GLU A 20 6.92 8.37 -8.21
C GLU A 20 7.13 7.07 -7.41
N PRO A 21 8.26 6.93 -6.71
CA PRO A 21 8.44 5.81 -5.80
C PRO A 21 7.47 5.93 -4.61
N LEU A 22 6.83 4.83 -4.23
CA LEU A 22 5.98 4.78 -3.03
C LEU A 22 6.79 5.05 -1.76
N ILE A 23 8.00 4.51 -1.69
CA ILE A 23 8.94 4.73 -0.59
C ILE A 23 10.18 5.40 -1.17
N GLN A 24 10.53 6.59 -0.65
CA GLN A 24 11.75 7.26 -1.06
C GLN A 24 12.97 6.60 -0.41
N ASN A 25 13.97 6.21 -1.21
CA ASN A 25 15.19 5.57 -0.74
C ASN A 25 14.95 4.34 0.16
N PRO A 26 14.21 3.33 -0.33
CA PRO A 26 13.90 2.17 0.48
C PRO A 26 15.20 1.47 0.93
N PRO A 27 15.23 0.94 2.16
CA PRO A 27 16.35 0.11 2.59
C PRO A 27 16.58 -1.04 1.61
N LYS A 28 17.81 -1.21 1.16
CA LYS A 28 18.14 -2.32 0.23
C LYS A 28 17.97 -3.65 0.94
N SER A 29 17.11 -4.50 0.40
CA SER A 29 16.97 -5.88 0.83
C SER A 29 18.00 -6.75 0.08
N PRO A 30 18.72 -7.66 0.77
CA PRO A 30 19.62 -8.62 0.13
C PRO A 30 18.89 -9.55 -0.85
N LEU A 31 17.58 -9.72 -0.69
CA LEU A 31 16.73 -10.57 -1.53
C LEU A 31 16.09 -9.82 -2.70
N GLY A 32 16.43 -8.54 -2.93
CA GLY A 32 15.85 -7.75 -4.02
C GLY A 32 14.37 -7.36 -3.81
N GLU A 33 13.79 -7.62 -2.64
CA GLU A 33 12.37 -7.33 -2.38
C GLU A 33 12.02 -5.85 -2.54
N HIS A 34 12.98 -4.95 -2.41
CA HIS A 34 12.78 -3.52 -2.68
C HIS A 34 12.43 -3.22 -4.15
N GLU A 35 12.78 -4.10 -5.08
CA GLU A 35 12.42 -4.00 -6.50
C GLU A 35 10.95 -4.36 -6.77
N LEU A 36 10.27 -4.94 -5.77
CA LEU A 36 8.85 -5.29 -5.84
C LEU A 36 7.94 -4.25 -5.16
N ILE A 37 8.51 -3.15 -4.64
CA ILE A 37 7.72 -2.05 -4.06
C ILE A 37 6.91 -1.42 -5.18
N PRO A 38 5.58 -1.28 -5.02
CA PRO A 38 4.77 -0.65 -6.05
C PRO A 38 5.16 0.82 -6.25
N GLU A 39 4.90 1.31 -7.44
CA GLU A 39 5.11 2.71 -7.82
C GLU A 39 3.78 3.45 -7.86
N VAL A 40 3.83 4.76 -7.74
CA VAL A 40 2.68 5.65 -7.88
C VAL A 40 2.69 6.24 -9.29
N ALA A 41 1.82 5.75 -10.17
CA ALA A 41 1.60 6.35 -11.48
C ALA A 41 0.49 7.40 -11.39
N TRP A 42 0.72 8.58 -11.95
CA TRP A 42 -0.28 9.63 -11.97
C TRP A 42 -1.17 9.51 -13.20
N MET A 43 -2.48 9.62 -12.96
CA MET A 43 -3.52 9.56 -13.98
C MET A 43 -4.26 10.89 -14.06
N VAL A 44 -4.72 11.26 -15.25
CA VAL A 44 -5.58 12.41 -15.49
C VAL A 44 -6.81 12.00 -16.29
N GLU A 45 -7.97 12.51 -15.90
CA GLU A 45 -9.22 12.28 -16.63
C GLU A 45 -9.25 13.16 -17.89
N ARG A 46 -9.35 12.52 -19.06
CA ARG A 46 -9.56 13.13 -20.38
C ARG A 46 -10.74 12.45 -21.05
N ASP A 47 -11.77 13.21 -21.38
CA ASP A 47 -12.99 12.69 -22.04
C ASP A 47 -13.65 11.51 -21.29
N GLY A 48 -13.64 11.55 -19.97
CA GLY A 48 -14.22 10.50 -19.12
C GLY A 48 -13.35 9.24 -18.94
N VAL A 49 -12.11 9.25 -19.47
CA VAL A 49 -11.15 8.15 -19.35
C VAL A 49 -9.89 8.62 -18.61
N PHE A 50 -9.44 7.82 -17.66
CA PHE A 50 -8.16 8.09 -16.99
C PHE A 50 -7.00 7.58 -17.85
N VAL A 51 -6.09 8.50 -18.18
CA VAL A 51 -4.85 8.23 -18.92
C VAL A 51 -3.64 8.62 -18.09
N HIS A 52 -2.48 8.03 -18.35
CA HIS A 52 -1.24 8.41 -17.65
C HIS A 52 -0.88 9.88 -17.92
N VAL A 53 -0.46 10.59 -16.88
CA VAL A 53 0.13 11.92 -16.99
C VAL A 53 1.53 11.74 -17.58
N PRO A 54 1.88 12.42 -18.70
CA PRO A 54 3.23 12.38 -19.23
C PRO A 54 4.23 13.02 -18.26
N ALA A 55 5.40 12.44 -18.11
CA ALA A 55 6.48 12.98 -17.26
C ALA A 55 6.96 14.38 -17.73
N SER A 56 6.78 14.69 -19.03
CA SER A 56 7.09 15.98 -19.63
C SER A 56 6.05 17.07 -19.35
N GLU A 57 4.84 16.68 -18.93
CA GLU A 57 3.79 17.62 -18.58
C GLU A 57 4.15 18.19 -17.19
N GLY A 58 4.66 19.43 -17.13
CA GLY A 58 5.10 20.09 -15.89
C GLY A 58 3.95 20.32 -14.89
N ALA A 59 3.30 19.24 -14.48
CA ALA A 59 2.13 19.23 -13.63
C ALA A 59 2.51 19.63 -12.19
N ASP A 60 1.71 20.51 -11.60
CA ASP A 60 1.81 20.89 -10.19
C ASP A 60 1.43 19.67 -9.33
N ARG A 61 2.44 19.02 -8.74
CA ARG A 61 2.28 17.80 -7.93
C ARG A 61 1.48 18.02 -6.67
N GLU A 62 1.55 19.21 -6.08
CA GLU A 62 0.81 19.53 -4.87
C GLU A 62 -0.69 19.67 -5.18
N ALA A 63 -1.02 20.39 -6.27
CA ALA A 63 -2.39 20.45 -6.76
C ALA A 63 -2.92 19.07 -7.16
N MET A 64 -2.11 18.22 -7.81
CA MET A 64 -2.50 16.85 -8.16
C MET A 64 -2.84 16.01 -6.92
N ARG A 65 -2.04 16.09 -5.86
CA ARG A 65 -2.29 15.38 -4.59
C ARG A 65 -3.59 15.83 -3.92
N GLY A 66 -3.84 17.14 -3.89
CA GLY A 66 -5.08 17.68 -3.34
C GLY A 66 -6.33 17.17 -4.07
N TYR A 67 -6.31 17.14 -5.41
CA TYR A 67 -7.42 16.58 -6.21
C TYR A 67 -7.58 15.07 -6.05
N ALA A 68 -6.48 14.34 -5.91
CA ALA A 68 -6.49 12.90 -5.75
C ALA A 68 -7.22 12.47 -4.47
N LEU A 69 -6.94 13.12 -3.35
CA LEU A 69 -7.60 12.85 -2.07
C LEU A 69 -9.12 13.00 -2.18
N VAL A 70 -9.61 14.08 -2.81
CA VAL A 70 -11.05 14.30 -3.01
C VAL A 70 -11.68 13.17 -3.85
N THR A 71 -10.98 12.69 -4.87
CA THR A 71 -11.48 11.61 -5.73
C THR A 71 -11.57 10.28 -4.98
N MET A 72 -10.65 10.02 -4.06
CA MET A 72 -10.63 8.78 -3.26
C MET A 72 -11.69 8.78 -2.14
N LEU A 73 -12.04 9.95 -1.60
CA LEU A 73 -13.03 10.10 -0.52
C LEU A 73 -14.49 9.88 -0.98
N ASP A 74 -14.78 10.04 -2.27
CA ASP A 74 -16.13 9.87 -2.83
C ASP A 74 -16.54 8.39 -3.01
N GLU A 75 -15.69 7.44 -2.64
CA GLU A 75 -15.93 6.03 -2.89
C GLU A 75 -16.54 5.29 -1.69
N GLN A 76 -17.47 4.38 -1.96
CA GLN A 76 -17.94 3.41 -0.97
C GLN A 76 -16.86 2.35 -0.70
N LEU A 77 -16.14 2.53 0.39
CA LEU A 77 -15.20 1.54 0.90
C LEU A 77 -15.91 0.55 1.81
N SER A 78 -15.55 -0.72 1.74
CA SER A 78 -15.99 -1.72 2.69
C SER A 78 -14.80 -2.28 3.47
N ASN A 79 -14.94 -2.35 4.80
CA ASN A 79 -13.94 -2.94 5.68
C ASN A 79 -14.40 -4.32 6.14
N GLU A 80 -13.51 -5.29 6.09
CA GLU A 80 -13.72 -6.66 6.47
C GLU A 80 -12.63 -7.09 7.46
N ALA A 81 -13.01 -7.57 8.64
CA ALA A 81 -12.06 -8.14 9.57
C ALA A 81 -11.65 -9.55 9.12
N PHE A 82 -10.39 -9.89 9.28
CA PHE A 82 -9.90 -11.26 9.10
C PHE A 82 -9.98 -12.01 10.41
N ASP A 83 -10.89 -12.96 10.50
CA ASP A 83 -11.02 -13.81 11.68
C ASP A 83 -10.06 -15.03 11.67
N ASP A 84 -9.43 -15.30 10.52
CA ASP A 84 -8.53 -16.43 10.29
C ASP A 84 -7.07 -16.12 10.66
N LEU A 85 -6.75 -14.90 11.06
CA LEU A 85 -5.41 -14.47 11.47
C LEU A 85 -5.39 -13.98 12.92
N PRO A 86 -4.31 -14.29 13.68
CA PRO A 86 -4.13 -13.74 15.02
C PRO A 86 -4.06 -12.21 15.01
N GLY A 87 -4.69 -11.58 16.00
CA GLY A 87 -4.67 -10.12 16.15
C GLY A 87 -5.73 -9.40 15.34
N ILE A 88 -5.63 -8.07 15.29
CA ILE A 88 -6.54 -7.24 14.51
C ILE A 88 -5.98 -7.13 13.10
N ASN A 89 -6.72 -7.65 12.13
CA ASN A 89 -6.38 -7.58 10.73
C ASN A 89 -7.61 -7.10 9.94
N ILE A 90 -7.41 -6.18 9.04
CA ILE A 90 -8.47 -5.52 8.28
C ILE A 90 -8.15 -5.57 6.79
N ALA A 91 -9.14 -5.92 5.98
CA ALA A 91 -9.11 -5.69 4.54
C ALA A 91 -10.05 -4.56 4.19
N THR A 92 -9.55 -3.59 3.46
CA THR A 92 -10.36 -2.57 2.82
C THR A 92 -10.54 -2.92 1.35
N ASN A 93 -11.77 -2.89 0.88
CA ASN A 93 -12.15 -3.15 -0.50
C ASN A 93 -12.81 -1.92 -1.12
N GLY A 94 -12.59 -1.71 -2.41
CA GLY A 94 -13.12 -0.60 -3.20
C GLY A 94 -12.20 -0.29 -4.36
N VAL A 95 -12.66 0.45 -5.37
CA VAL A 95 -11.88 0.71 -6.60
C VAL A 95 -10.52 1.34 -6.30
N HIS A 96 -10.47 2.24 -5.28
CA HIS A 96 -9.27 2.95 -4.85
C HIS A 96 -8.74 2.47 -3.49
N ALA A 97 -9.15 1.29 -3.01
CA ALA A 97 -8.72 0.82 -1.69
C ALA A 97 -7.20 0.64 -1.59
N ALA A 98 -6.53 0.22 -2.66
CA ALA A 98 -5.07 0.10 -2.70
C ALA A 98 -4.39 1.47 -2.53
N GLU A 99 -4.94 2.51 -3.14
CA GLU A 99 -4.43 3.88 -3.14
C GLU A 99 -4.57 4.58 -1.77
N LEU A 100 -5.39 4.04 -0.84
CA LEU A 100 -5.43 4.51 0.55
C LEU A 100 -4.06 4.38 1.26
N LEU A 101 -3.15 3.58 0.72
CA LEU A 101 -1.76 3.53 1.17
C LEU A 101 -1.01 4.87 0.97
N LEU A 102 -1.58 5.80 0.20
CA LEU A 102 -1.07 7.16 -0.04
C LEU A 102 -1.75 8.21 0.84
N ASP A 103 -2.81 7.84 1.55
CA ASP A 103 -3.57 8.74 2.42
C ASP A 103 -3.02 8.70 3.84
N HIS A 104 -2.25 9.74 4.20
CA HIS A 104 -1.63 9.87 5.51
C HIS A 104 -2.65 9.85 6.66
N ASP A 105 -3.78 10.52 6.50
CA ASP A 105 -4.80 10.62 7.55
C ASP A 105 -5.49 9.27 7.76
N HIS A 106 -5.81 8.55 6.67
CA HIS A 106 -6.32 7.19 6.74
C HIS A 106 -5.34 6.26 7.44
N LEU A 107 -4.06 6.28 7.05
CA LEU A 107 -3.03 5.45 7.67
C LEU A 107 -2.80 5.81 9.14
N THR A 108 -2.93 7.09 9.50
CA THR A 108 -2.84 7.54 10.90
C THR A 108 -4.01 7.03 11.72
N ALA A 109 -5.23 7.07 11.20
CA ALA A 109 -6.40 6.52 11.88
C ALA A 109 -6.29 5.01 12.13
N LEU A 110 -5.64 4.27 11.25
CA LEU A 110 -5.36 2.84 11.45
C LEU A 110 -4.43 2.55 12.63
N HIS A 111 -3.52 3.46 13.00
CA HIS A 111 -2.71 3.31 14.23
C HIS A 111 -3.58 3.23 15.49
N GLU A 112 -4.66 4.02 15.55
CA GLU A 112 -5.59 4.00 16.68
C GLU A 112 -6.38 2.69 16.70
N ILE A 113 -6.94 2.28 15.55
CA ILE A 113 -7.73 1.04 15.42
C ILE A 113 -6.90 -0.19 15.80
N LEU A 114 -5.67 -0.27 15.29
CA LEU A 114 -4.75 -1.38 15.56
C LEU A 114 -4.06 -1.25 16.93
N SER A 115 -4.25 -0.13 17.63
CA SER A 115 -3.58 0.22 18.89
C SER A 115 -2.06 0.01 18.81
N ALA A 116 -1.45 0.39 17.68
CA ALA A 116 -0.05 0.14 17.37
C ALA A 116 0.60 1.34 16.69
N LYS A 117 1.82 1.69 17.11
CA LYS A 117 2.63 2.75 16.46
C LYS A 117 3.19 2.34 15.10
N VAL A 118 3.24 1.04 14.88
CA VAL A 118 3.77 0.41 13.67
C VAL A 118 2.86 -0.75 13.32
N TYR A 119 2.54 -0.91 12.05
CA TYR A 119 1.74 -2.02 11.56
C TYR A 119 2.18 -2.46 10.16
N LEU A 120 1.65 -3.60 9.72
CA LEU A 120 1.92 -4.18 8.42
C LEU A 120 0.83 -3.76 7.43
N ALA A 121 1.20 -3.46 6.19
CA ALA A 121 0.28 -3.20 5.10
C ALA A 121 0.67 -3.98 3.83
N GLY A 122 -0.32 -4.36 3.03
CA GLY A 122 -0.10 -4.99 1.73
C GLY A 122 -1.15 -4.57 0.73
N VAL A 123 -0.74 -4.42 -0.52
CA VAL A 123 -1.61 -4.10 -1.67
C VAL A 123 -1.46 -5.19 -2.73
N PRO A 124 -2.00 -6.40 -2.48
CA PRO A 124 -1.78 -7.53 -3.37
C PRO A 124 -2.36 -7.31 -4.77
N ARG A 125 -3.49 -6.63 -4.85
CA ARG A 125 -4.20 -6.37 -6.09
C ARG A 125 -4.98 -5.06 -6.06
N ARG A 126 -5.43 -4.63 -7.22
CA ARG A 126 -6.33 -3.47 -7.36
C ARG A 126 -7.55 -3.61 -6.47
N GLY A 127 -7.96 -2.49 -5.89
CA GLY A 127 -9.14 -2.46 -5.04
C GLY A 127 -9.00 -3.20 -3.71
N ARG A 128 -7.78 -3.50 -3.25
CA ARG A 128 -7.55 -4.24 -2.01
C ARG A 128 -6.37 -3.68 -1.22
N LEU A 129 -6.64 -3.23 0.00
CA LEU A 129 -5.64 -2.91 1.01
C LEU A 129 -5.80 -3.86 2.19
N LEU A 130 -4.73 -4.53 2.59
CA LEU A 130 -4.65 -5.37 3.78
C LEU A 130 -3.82 -4.64 4.83
N VAL A 131 -4.28 -4.62 6.09
CA VAL A 131 -3.52 -4.10 7.23
C VAL A 131 -3.58 -5.09 8.39
N GLY A 132 -2.46 -5.23 9.11
CA GLY A 132 -2.35 -6.16 10.23
C GLY A 132 -1.47 -5.64 11.35
N GLY A 133 -1.91 -5.86 12.59
CA GLY A 133 -1.18 -5.43 13.78
C GLY A 133 0.03 -6.31 14.08
N VAL A 134 1.13 -5.69 14.51
CA VAL A 134 2.37 -6.41 14.92
C VAL A 134 2.23 -7.18 16.25
N ARG A 135 1.17 -6.93 17.00
CA ARG A 135 0.88 -7.63 18.27
C ARG A 135 0.54 -9.12 18.11
N ALA A 136 0.31 -9.57 16.89
CA ALA A 136 0.07 -10.98 16.58
C ALA A 136 1.31 -11.88 16.81
N GLY A 137 2.46 -11.32 17.18
CA GLY A 137 3.72 -12.03 17.29
C GLY A 137 4.31 -12.45 15.94
N VAL A 138 5.49 -13.10 15.95
CA VAL A 138 6.20 -13.46 14.71
C VAL A 138 5.34 -14.35 13.80
N GLU A 139 4.68 -15.35 14.34
CA GLU A 139 3.87 -16.29 13.55
C GLU A 139 2.64 -15.62 12.94
N GLY A 140 1.96 -14.76 13.70
CA GLY A 140 0.84 -13.99 13.16
C GLY A 140 1.28 -13.04 12.03
N MET A 141 2.42 -12.37 12.20
CA MET A 141 2.98 -11.52 11.16
C MET A 141 3.42 -12.32 9.92
N ARG A 142 4.02 -13.51 10.08
CA ARG A 142 4.35 -14.42 8.96
C ARG A 142 3.09 -14.86 8.22
N THR A 143 2.03 -15.18 8.95
CA THR A 143 0.74 -15.56 8.35
C THR A 143 0.14 -14.41 7.55
N PHE A 144 0.25 -13.17 8.06
CA PHE A 144 -0.15 -11.98 7.32
C PHE A 144 0.65 -11.81 6.02
N VAL A 145 1.99 -11.91 6.08
CA VAL A 145 2.86 -11.84 4.89
C VAL A 145 2.49 -12.93 3.86
N ALA A 146 2.25 -14.15 4.32
CA ALA A 146 1.82 -15.25 3.45
C ALA A 146 0.44 -14.98 2.84
N ARG A 147 -0.47 -14.32 3.56
CA ARG A 147 -1.78 -13.90 3.04
C ARG A 147 -1.64 -12.88 1.91
N VAL A 148 -0.80 -11.85 2.08
CA VAL A 148 -0.54 -10.85 1.04
C VAL A 148 -0.03 -11.51 -0.24
N ARG A 149 0.95 -12.42 -0.12
CA ARG A 149 1.49 -13.17 -1.27
C ARG A 149 0.42 -14.03 -1.94
N ARG A 150 -0.34 -14.79 -1.17
CA ARG A 150 -1.40 -15.65 -1.71
C ARG A 150 -2.45 -14.83 -2.46
N GLU A 151 -2.96 -13.73 -1.89
CA GLU A 151 -3.94 -12.87 -2.58
C GLU A 151 -3.38 -12.23 -3.85
N HIS A 152 -2.09 -11.91 -3.89
CA HIS A 152 -1.42 -11.47 -5.11
C HIS A 152 -1.36 -12.58 -6.16
N ASP A 153 -0.94 -13.78 -5.77
CA ASP A 153 -0.75 -14.90 -6.71
C ASP A 153 -2.09 -15.42 -7.27
N ASP A 154 -3.14 -15.41 -6.45
CA ASP A 154 -4.50 -15.81 -6.83
C ASP A 154 -5.21 -14.76 -7.69
N ALA A 155 -4.74 -13.50 -7.70
CA ALA A 155 -5.36 -12.43 -8.48
C ALA A 155 -5.08 -12.60 -9.99
N PRO A 156 -6.01 -12.15 -10.86
CA PRO A 156 -5.74 -12.00 -12.28
C PRO A 156 -4.49 -11.14 -12.52
N VAL A 157 -3.64 -11.52 -13.48
CA VAL A 157 -2.38 -10.81 -13.77
C VAL A 157 -2.57 -9.30 -13.98
N SER A 158 -3.68 -8.90 -14.64
CA SER A 158 -4.02 -7.49 -14.90
C SER A 158 -4.39 -6.69 -13.65
N GLU A 159 -4.67 -7.37 -12.53
CA GLU A 159 -5.05 -6.74 -11.26
C GLU A 159 -3.91 -6.74 -10.23
N ARG A 160 -2.89 -7.56 -10.42
CA ARG A 160 -1.76 -7.68 -9.48
C ARG A 160 -1.06 -6.33 -9.31
N ILE A 161 -0.70 -6.02 -8.06
CA ILE A 161 0.11 -4.84 -7.74
C ILE A 161 1.42 -5.27 -7.10
N SER A 162 1.39 -5.84 -5.90
CA SER A 162 2.62 -6.21 -5.21
C SER A 162 2.42 -7.38 -4.25
N SER A 163 3.38 -8.30 -4.25
CA SER A 163 3.43 -9.43 -3.32
C SER A 163 4.15 -9.11 -2.01
N VAL A 164 4.74 -7.92 -1.88
CA VAL A 164 5.48 -7.54 -0.67
C VAL A 164 4.57 -6.96 0.40
N THR A 165 4.97 -7.15 1.65
CA THR A 165 4.37 -6.50 2.80
C THR A 165 5.22 -5.30 3.19
N LEU A 166 4.57 -4.19 3.48
CA LEU A 166 5.19 -2.93 3.85
C LEU A 166 5.03 -2.68 5.35
N LEU A 167 6.01 -2.01 5.93
CA LEU A 167 5.95 -1.46 7.27
C LEU A 167 5.40 -0.05 7.19
N VAL A 168 4.35 0.24 7.97
CA VAL A 168 3.79 1.58 8.10
C VAL A 168 4.15 2.14 9.47
N CYS A 169 4.78 3.33 9.46
CA CYS A 169 5.14 4.10 10.65
C CYS A 169 4.67 5.54 10.44
N ASP A 170 4.11 6.15 11.48
CA ASP A 170 3.71 7.57 11.46
C ASP A 170 2.86 7.94 10.23
N GLY A 171 1.90 7.09 9.86
CA GLY A 171 1.00 7.33 8.73
C GLY A 171 1.65 7.24 7.35
N ALA A 172 2.80 6.56 7.20
CA ALA A 172 3.46 6.38 5.91
C ALA A 172 4.12 5.00 5.77
N PRO A 173 4.14 4.40 4.56
CA PRO A 173 4.95 3.22 4.27
C PRO A 173 6.44 3.60 4.29
N THR A 174 7.25 2.83 5.02
CA THR A 174 8.66 3.16 5.27
C THR A 174 9.65 2.10 4.83
N ALA A 175 9.25 0.83 4.79
CA ALA A 175 10.16 -0.26 4.43
C ALA A 175 9.38 -1.49 3.95
N VAL A 176 10.08 -2.38 3.24
CA VAL A 176 9.60 -3.76 2.98
C VAL A 176 9.90 -4.62 4.19
N VAL A 177 8.98 -5.49 4.54
CA VAL A 177 9.09 -6.39 5.68
C VAL A 177 9.63 -7.75 5.22
N GLY A 178 10.89 -8.02 5.54
CA GLY A 178 11.50 -9.35 5.42
C GLY A 178 11.56 -10.06 6.77
N GLU A 179 12.14 -11.27 6.79
CA GLU A 179 12.19 -12.12 7.99
C GLU A 179 12.91 -11.47 9.18
N LEU A 180 14.01 -10.74 8.94
CA LEU A 180 14.74 -10.05 9.99
C LEU A 180 13.91 -8.94 10.63
N GLN A 181 13.15 -8.20 9.84
CA GLN A 181 12.24 -7.16 10.32
C GLN A 181 11.12 -7.77 11.17
N LEU A 182 10.56 -8.92 10.77
CA LEU A 182 9.53 -9.61 11.56
C LEU A 182 10.04 -9.98 12.95
N GLN A 183 11.25 -10.51 13.04
CA GLN A 183 11.87 -10.86 14.33
C GLN A 183 12.10 -9.62 15.21
N ALA A 184 12.65 -8.55 14.64
CA ALA A 184 12.88 -7.30 15.35
C ALA A 184 11.58 -6.66 15.87
N LEU A 185 10.52 -6.66 15.05
CA LEU A 185 9.20 -6.15 15.42
C LEU A 185 8.57 -6.95 16.58
N ALA A 186 8.70 -8.28 16.54
CA ALA A 186 8.17 -9.14 17.60
C ALA A 186 8.90 -8.91 18.93
N MET A 187 10.22 -8.75 18.91
CA MET A 187 10.99 -8.43 20.11
C MET A 187 10.56 -7.07 20.70
N ALA A 188 10.45 -6.04 19.86
CA ALA A 188 10.00 -4.71 20.30
C ALA A 188 8.55 -4.69 20.80
N ALA A 189 7.70 -5.57 20.33
CA ALA A 189 6.31 -5.72 20.80
C ALA A 189 6.20 -6.46 22.14
N ALA A 190 7.13 -7.37 22.44
CA ALA A 190 7.16 -8.14 23.69
C ALA A 190 7.69 -7.35 24.89
N GLU A 191 8.42 -6.26 24.65
CA GLU A 191 9.00 -5.39 25.69
C GLU A 191 8.01 -4.33 26.22
N ARG A 192 6.76 -4.30 25.72
CA ARG A 192 5.72 -3.31 26.08
C ARG A 192 4.51 -3.98 26.75
#